data_80c26babd21246a3af79cd733a53c3d6
#
_entry.id   80c26babd21246a3af79cd733a53c3d6
#
_cell.length_a   1.000
_cell.length_b   1.000
_cell.length_c   1.000
_cell.angle_alpha   90.00
_cell.angle_beta   90.00
_cell.angle_gamma   90.00
#
_symmetry.space_group_name_H-M   'P 1'
#
loop_
_entity.id
_entity.type
_entity.pdbx_description
1 polymer ?
#
loop_
_entity_poly.entity_id
_entity_poly.type
_entity_poly.pdbx_seq_one_letter_code
_entity_poly.pdbx_strand_id
1 'polypeptide(L)'
;PASGPVLVGAPPQRITVNDPMKEKDSNTPASSASRPAPGFRGLFSAVLRRERRRALAAACSLWGMAVILACGLYVLADVYSPLENKTREWASPVLALLLLVLLAALLAHAWRRNPADLARKADSANHDARQTVLSFWEMSRSPLAAESSGHSLGAWLMGETERAARSRLEQYAQNDRLWRLLKRKSVWGLLLLLVMCAALASWNRDAAGVLYGRLCTPWEDIPPLSPYRFELVDSPSSVVYGEDALMQVRVTGAPLTSPVEIWVRPDGHPVQKLAAFRDQSGIWARRLEKLTAPCRIAFATAGGKARSEWFPLEINYQPKVAGGSVIVSPPEYTGLPPVEYPLNGQDVTVIDGGTADFILESNRPLMSGKAVFT
;
A
#
# COMPACT_ATOMS: atom_id res chain seq x y z
N PRO A 1 33.44 84.48 -48.96
CA PRO A 1 32.29 85.28 -49.26
C PRO A 1 31.00 84.60 -48.80
N ALA A 2 30.26 85.49 -48.23
CA ALA A 2 28.82 85.65 -48.21
C ALA A 2 28.03 84.67 -47.36
N SER A 3 27.40 85.12 -46.48
CA SER A 3 26.28 85.97 -46.14
C SER A 3 25.18 85.19 -45.48
N GLY A 4 24.80 85.60 -44.26
CA GLY A 4 23.58 85.20 -43.60
C GLY A 4 22.32 85.80 -44.20
N PRO A 5 21.17 85.49 -43.77
CA PRO A 5 20.32 86.50 -43.14
C PRO A 5 19.49 85.99 -41.96
N VAL A 6 19.36 86.91 -40.96
CA VAL A 6 18.22 87.76 -40.61
C VAL A 6 17.00 87.03 -39.99
N LEU A 7 16.85 87.27 -38.68
CA LEU A 7 15.66 87.07 -37.85
C LEU A 7 14.45 87.89 -38.34
N VAL A 8 13.25 87.22 -38.32
CA VAL A 8 11.97 87.91 -38.32
C VAL A 8 11.15 87.38 -37.14
N GLY A 9 10.75 88.30 -36.27
CA GLY A 9 9.90 88.08 -35.10
C GLY A 9 8.44 87.85 -35.45
N ALA A 10 7.73 87.17 -34.62
CA ALA A 10 6.26 87.01 -34.66
C ALA A 10 5.68 87.50 -33.32
N PRO A 11 4.51 88.15 -33.30
CA PRO A 11 3.96 88.95 -32.24
C PRO A 11 3.20 88.16 -31.13
N PRO A 12 2.92 88.80 -30.02
CA PRO A 12 2.29 88.16 -28.83
C PRO A 12 0.81 87.92 -29.02
N GLN A 13 0.34 86.77 -28.69
CA GLN A 13 -1.08 86.49 -28.62
C GLN A 13 -1.67 86.66 -27.24
N ARG A 14 -2.82 87.31 -27.24
CA ARG A 14 -3.63 87.81 -26.11
C ARG A 14 -4.16 86.65 -25.25
N ILE A 15 -4.11 86.84 -23.96
CA ILE A 15 -4.92 86.12 -22.96
C ILE A 15 -6.35 86.60 -23.03
N THR A 16 -7.31 85.75 -23.25
CA THR A 16 -8.72 86.01 -22.99
C THR A 16 -9.18 85.07 -21.86
N VAL A 17 -9.50 85.71 -20.75
CA VAL A 17 -10.24 85.19 -19.60
C VAL A 17 -11.69 85.07 -20.05
N ASN A 18 -12.29 83.90 -19.93
CA ASN A 18 -13.72 83.69 -19.85
C ASN A 18 -14.02 82.48 -18.92
N ASP A 19 -14.52 82.79 -17.75
CA ASP A 19 -15.39 81.95 -16.92
C ASP A 19 -16.84 82.14 -17.45
N PRO A 20 -17.83 81.23 -17.27
CA PRO A 20 -18.16 80.51 -16.06
C PRO A 20 -18.82 79.12 -16.26
N MET A 21 -18.82 78.34 -15.14
CA MET A 21 -19.81 77.35 -14.71
C MET A 21 -20.49 76.50 -15.78
N LYS A 22 -20.14 75.21 -15.81
CA LYS A 22 -21.13 74.12 -15.93
C LYS A 22 -20.66 72.92 -15.14
N GLU A 23 -21.28 72.78 -14.02
CA GLU A 23 -21.40 71.55 -13.22
C GLU A 23 -21.83 70.42 -14.16
N LYS A 24 -20.97 69.40 -14.27
CA LYS A 24 -21.31 68.15 -14.91
C LYS A 24 -20.80 67.02 -14.02
N ASP A 25 -21.73 66.48 -13.26
CA ASP A 25 -21.57 65.22 -12.58
C ASP A 25 -20.90 64.18 -13.49
N SER A 26 -19.67 63.83 -13.20
CA SER A 26 -19.03 62.66 -13.73
C SER A 26 -18.71 61.75 -12.57
N ASN A 27 -19.54 60.74 -12.42
CA ASN A 27 -19.32 59.55 -11.63
C ASN A 27 -17.97 58.95 -12.02
N THR A 28 -16.90 59.35 -11.35
CA THR A 28 -15.62 58.70 -11.45
C THR A 28 -15.70 57.48 -10.54
N PRO A 29 -15.57 56.26 -11.05
CA PRO A 29 -15.56 55.10 -10.19
C PRO A 29 -14.39 55.23 -9.21
N ALA A 30 -14.73 55.07 -7.95
CA ALA A 30 -13.80 55.15 -6.84
C ALA A 30 -12.52 54.34 -7.21
N SER A 31 -11.43 55.08 -7.31
CA SER A 31 -10.08 54.52 -7.42
C SER A 31 -9.96 53.37 -6.40
N SER A 32 -9.83 52.19 -6.91
CA SER A 32 -9.49 51.01 -6.11
C SER A 32 -8.29 51.40 -5.27
N ALA A 33 -8.52 51.56 -3.99
CA ALA A 33 -7.48 51.87 -3.02
C ALA A 33 -6.42 50.76 -3.14
N SER A 34 -5.36 51.03 -3.89
CA SER A 34 -4.21 50.14 -4.01
C SER A 34 -3.69 49.91 -2.59
N ARG A 35 -3.87 48.68 -2.11
CA ARG A 35 -3.30 48.27 -0.82
C ARG A 35 -1.84 48.71 -0.78
N PRO A 36 -1.38 49.39 0.29
CA PRO A 36 0.00 49.82 0.39
C PRO A 36 0.89 48.62 0.18
N ALA A 37 1.85 48.73 -0.72
CA ALA A 37 2.74 47.63 -1.07
C ALA A 37 3.44 47.12 0.20
N PRO A 38 3.45 45.81 0.47
CA PRO A 38 3.99 45.24 1.72
C PRO A 38 5.46 45.66 1.87
N GLY A 39 5.87 46.12 3.06
CA GLY A 39 7.27 46.42 3.37
C GLY A 39 8.16 45.17 3.18
N PHE A 40 9.47 45.33 3.17
CA PHE A 40 10.44 44.23 2.94
C PHE A 40 10.13 42.99 3.76
N ARG A 41 9.82 43.12 5.07
CA ARG A 41 9.48 41.98 5.95
C ARG A 41 8.26 41.22 5.46
N GLY A 42 7.25 41.92 4.97
CA GLY A 42 6.03 41.28 4.41
C GLY A 42 6.33 40.51 3.15
N LEU A 43 7.07 41.10 2.23
CA LEU A 43 7.50 40.48 0.98
C LEU A 43 8.41 39.29 1.26
N PHE A 44 9.41 39.41 2.11
CA PHE A 44 10.36 38.36 2.48
C PHE A 44 9.64 37.15 3.09
N SER A 45 8.70 37.37 4.01
CA SER A 45 7.90 36.30 4.62
C SER A 45 6.99 35.62 3.60
N ALA A 46 6.45 36.34 2.62
CA ALA A 46 5.63 35.77 1.55
C ALA A 46 6.47 34.88 0.61
N VAL A 47 7.67 35.36 0.22
CA VAL A 47 8.60 34.57 -0.61
C VAL A 47 9.09 33.35 0.16
N LEU A 48 9.41 33.44 1.44
CA LEU A 48 9.83 32.32 2.28
C LEU A 48 8.73 31.27 2.42
N ARG A 49 7.48 31.69 2.66
CA ARG A 49 6.33 30.76 2.70
C ARG A 49 6.14 30.06 1.37
N ARG A 50 6.30 30.79 0.26
CA ARG A 50 6.20 30.23 -1.09
C ARG A 50 7.31 29.20 -1.34
N GLU A 51 8.56 29.48 -0.96
CA GLU A 51 9.67 28.55 -1.06
C GLU A 51 9.49 27.29 -0.17
N ARG A 52 9.00 27.46 1.06
CA ARG A 52 8.69 26.32 1.94
C ARG A 52 7.60 25.42 1.34
N ARG A 53 6.48 26.00 0.86
CA ARG A 53 5.41 25.22 0.20
C ARG A 53 5.94 24.46 -1.02
N ARG A 54 6.86 25.05 -1.73
CA ARG A 54 7.51 24.42 -2.88
C ARG A 54 8.42 23.27 -2.48
N ALA A 55 9.21 23.46 -1.44
CA ALA A 55 10.05 22.40 -0.92
C ALA A 55 9.23 21.24 -0.37
N LEU A 56 8.11 21.52 0.30
CA LEU A 56 7.17 20.51 0.76
C LEU A 56 6.56 19.72 -0.42
N ALA A 57 6.09 20.39 -1.46
CA ALA A 57 5.56 19.73 -2.65
C ALA A 57 6.60 18.84 -3.34
N ALA A 58 7.86 19.28 -3.43
CA ALA A 58 8.96 18.48 -3.94
C ALA A 58 9.28 17.27 -3.04
N ALA A 59 9.27 17.48 -1.71
CA ALA A 59 9.47 16.40 -0.73
C ALA A 59 8.37 15.32 -0.87
N CYS A 60 7.10 15.73 -0.96
CA CYS A 60 5.97 14.81 -1.16
C CYS A 60 6.07 14.06 -2.50
N SER A 61 6.49 14.72 -3.60
CA SER A 61 6.63 14.03 -4.89
C SER A 61 7.79 13.03 -4.89
N LEU A 62 8.91 13.35 -4.27
CA LEU A 62 10.05 12.43 -4.12
C LEU A 62 9.68 11.25 -3.23
N TRP A 63 8.96 11.49 -2.14
CA TRP A 63 8.47 10.43 -1.28
C TRP A 63 7.49 9.51 -2.02
N GLY A 64 6.54 10.07 -2.77
CA GLY A 64 5.61 9.27 -3.58
C GLY A 64 6.33 8.37 -4.60
N MET A 65 7.37 8.86 -5.25
CA MET A 65 8.21 8.05 -6.14
C MET A 65 8.94 6.95 -5.37
N ALA A 66 9.50 7.26 -4.20
CA ALA A 66 10.18 6.28 -3.35
C ALA A 66 9.22 5.17 -2.88
N VAL A 67 7.97 5.52 -2.51
CA VAL A 67 6.93 4.55 -2.15
C VAL A 67 6.64 3.60 -3.31
N ILE A 68 6.39 4.12 -4.51
CA ILE A 68 6.06 3.28 -5.68
C ILE A 68 7.24 2.37 -6.02
N LEU A 69 8.47 2.88 -6.00
CA LEU A 69 9.66 2.06 -6.27
C LEU A 69 9.87 0.99 -5.21
N ALA A 70 9.73 1.33 -3.93
CA ALA A 70 9.92 0.38 -2.83
C ALA A 70 8.84 -0.71 -2.84
N CYS A 71 7.56 -0.35 -3.04
CA CYS A 71 6.48 -1.32 -3.21
C CYS A 71 6.69 -2.18 -4.46
N GLY A 72 7.13 -1.60 -5.57
CA GLY A 72 7.44 -2.34 -6.79
C GLY A 72 8.58 -3.35 -6.59
N LEU A 73 9.66 -2.98 -5.90
CA LEU A 73 10.75 -3.88 -5.53
C LEU A 73 10.30 -4.99 -4.59
N TYR A 74 9.46 -4.66 -3.60
CA TYR A 74 8.88 -5.64 -2.69
C TYR A 74 8.03 -6.68 -3.44
N VAL A 75 7.12 -6.21 -4.31
CA VAL A 75 6.30 -7.07 -5.16
C VAL A 75 7.15 -7.93 -6.09
N LEU A 76 8.17 -7.34 -6.69
CA LEU A 76 9.10 -8.07 -7.57
C LEU A 76 9.82 -9.18 -6.80
N ALA A 77 10.32 -8.88 -5.61
CA ALA A 77 10.97 -9.88 -4.74
C ALA A 77 10.00 -11.01 -4.37
N ASP A 78 8.74 -10.71 -4.05
CA ASP A 78 7.72 -11.70 -3.73
C ASP A 78 7.32 -12.59 -4.93
N VAL A 79 7.35 -12.05 -6.15
CA VAL A 79 7.09 -12.83 -7.38
C VAL A 79 8.24 -13.78 -7.70
N TYR A 80 9.50 -13.33 -7.57
CA TYR A 80 10.67 -14.18 -7.85
C TYR A 80 10.95 -15.20 -6.75
N SER A 81 10.78 -14.81 -5.51
CA SER A 81 11.00 -15.63 -4.33
C SER A 81 9.82 -15.43 -3.37
N PRO A 82 8.76 -16.25 -3.51
CA PRO A 82 7.56 -16.08 -2.70
C PRO A 82 7.89 -16.05 -1.21
N LEU A 83 7.57 -14.93 -0.58
CA LEU A 83 7.83 -14.71 0.82
C LEU A 83 6.85 -15.53 1.67
N GLU A 84 7.37 -16.27 2.64
CA GLU A 84 6.54 -16.95 3.63
C GLU A 84 5.72 -15.94 4.45
N ASN A 85 4.56 -16.37 4.96
CA ASN A 85 3.69 -15.52 5.76
C ASN A 85 4.42 -14.81 6.89
N LYS A 86 5.21 -15.54 7.66
CA LYS A 86 5.97 -14.96 8.77
C LYS A 86 6.92 -13.84 8.33
N THR A 87 7.58 -14.03 7.19
CA THR A 87 8.49 -13.01 6.62
C THR A 87 7.71 -11.78 6.18
N ARG A 88 6.52 -11.96 5.57
CA ARG A 88 5.66 -10.85 5.14
C ARG A 88 5.11 -10.04 6.31
N GLU A 89 4.69 -10.73 7.39
CA GLU A 89 4.19 -10.09 8.61
C GLU A 89 5.19 -9.08 9.19
N TRP A 90 6.49 -9.33 9.05
CA TRP A 90 7.54 -8.42 9.52
C TRP A 90 8.03 -7.46 8.43
N ALA A 91 8.18 -7.92 7.19
CA ALA A 91 8.75 -7.12 6.11
C ALA A 91 7.86 -5.93 5.72
N SER A 92 6.54 -6.11 5.68
CA SER A 92 5.60 -5.05 5.31
C SER A 92 5.58 -3.89 6.32
N PRO A 93 5.44 -4.10 7.65
CA PRO A 93 5.47 -2.99 8.60
C PRO A 93 6.85 -2.35 8.70
N VAL A 94 7.93 -3.11 8.55
CA VAL A 94 9.29 -2.53 8.48
C VAL A 94 9.44 -1.62 7.27
N LEU A 95 8.97 -2.03 6.10
CA LEU A 95 8.97 -1.19 4.90
C LEU A 95 8.14 0.08 5.11
N ALA A 96 6.95 -0.05 5.68
CA ALA A 96 6.08 1.09 5.99
C ALA A 96 6.76 2.07 6.96
N LEU A 97 7.42 1.56 8.01
CA LEU A 97 8.16 2.37 8.97
C LEU A 97 9.32 3.12 8.32
N LEU A 98 10.11 2.46 7.48
CA LEU A 98 11.21 3.08 6.73
C LEU A 98 10.71 4.21 5.83
N LEU A 99 9.60 4.01 5.11
CA LEU A 99 8.98 5.02 4.26
C LEU A 99 8.45 6.20 5.09
N LEU A 100 7.92 5.95 6.27
CA LEU A 100 7.43 6.98 7.18
C LEU A 100 8.59 7.81 7.77
N VAL A 101 9.70 7.17 8.15
CA VAL A 101 10.92 7.85 8.59
C VAL A 101 11.50 8.71 7.45
N LEU A 102 11.53 8.20 6.22
CA LEU A 102 11.96 8.97 5.06
C LEU A 102 11.08 10.19 4.83
N LEU A 103 9.74 10.05 4.94
CA LEU A 103 8.81 11.16 4.85
C LEU A 103 9.11 12.22 5.91
N ALA A 104 9.26 11.81 7.17
CA ALA A 104 9.56 12.71 8.27
C ALA A 104 10.88 13.47 8.04
N ALA A 105 11.91 12.78 7.57
CA ALA A 105 13.20 13.38 7.25
C ALA A 105 13.09 14.41 6.10
N LEU A 106 12.37 14.08 5.02
CA LEU A 106 12.15 14.98 3.89
C LEU A 106 11.32 16.21 4.29
N LEU A 107 10.28 16.03 5.10
CA LEU A 107 9.47 17.13 5.63
C LEU A 107 10.28 18.01 6.57
N ALA A 108 11.05 17.43 7.49
CA ALA A 108 11.94 18.16 8.40
C ALA A 108 12.99 18.97 7.63
N HIS A 109 13.59 18.38 6.58
CA HIS A 109 14.52 19.07 5.69
C HIS A 109 13.85 20.25 4.96
N ALA A 110 12.63 20.03 4.44
CA ALA A 110 11.88 21.09 3.76
C ALA A 110 11.47 22.21 4.72
N TRP A 111 11.16 21.89 5.98
CA TRP A 111 10.74 22.86 7.01
C TRP A 111 11.92 23.68 7.56
N ARG A 112 13.09 23.05 7.72
CA ARG A 112 14.33 23.67 8.25
C ARG A 112 14.99 24.66 7.29
N ARG A 113 14.31 25.09 6.21
CA ARG A 113 14.83 26.12 5.29
C ARG A 113 15.18 27.40 6.04
N ASN A 114 16.47 27.70 6.11
CA ASN A 114 16.97 28.82 6.83
C ASN A 114 16.64 30.13 6.07
N PRO A 115 16.09 31.19 6.72
CA PRO A 115 15.84 32.47 6.05
C PRO A 115 17.10 33.08 5.42
N ALA A 116 18.27 32.91 6.05
CA ALA A 116 19.55 33.38 5.50
C ALA A 116 19.88 32.73 4.16
N ASP A 117 19.55 31.42 3.96
CA ASP A 117 19.77 30.74 2.68
C ASP A 117 18.88 31.30 1.57
N LEU A 118 17.65 31.71 1.91
CA LEU A 118 16.80 32.40 0.95
C LEU A 118 17.42 33.76 0.53
N ALA A 119 17.92 34.55 1.47
CA ALA A 119 18.57 35.84 1.19
C ALA A 119 19.80 35.64 0.28
N ARG A 120 20.67 34.67 0.61
CA ARG A 120 21.83 34.31 -0.24
C ARG A 120 21.44 33.88 -1.65
N LYS A 121 20.35 33.09 -1.76
CA LYS A 121 19.83 32.65 -3.08
C LYS A 121 19.27 33.83 -3.88
N ALA A 122 18.60 34.78 -3.25
CA ALA A 122 18.10 35.98 -3.90
C ALA A 122 19.24 36.83 -4.43
N ASP A 123 20.31 37.00 -3.64
CA ASP A 123 21.50 37.71 -4.06
C ASP A 123 22.28 37.01 -5.16
N SER A 124 22.50 35.71 -5.05
CA SER A 124 23.18 34.90 -6.09
C SER A 124 22.42 34.88 -7.41
N ALA A 125 21.10 34.83 -7.37
CA ALA A 125 20.25 34.81 -8.58
C ALA A 125 20.30 36.16 -9.34
N ASN A 126 20.59 37.24 -8.62
CA ASN A 126 20.74 38.58 -9.19
C ASN A 126 22.21 38.94 -9.46
N HIS A 127 23.16 38.00 -9.33
CA HIS A 127 24.61 38.23 -9.45
C HIS A 127 25.10 39.41 -8.59
N ASP A 128 24.49 39.60 -7.39
CA ASP A 128 24.82 40.69 -6.47
C ASP A 128 25.98 40.29 -5.55
N ALA A 129 27.18 40.75 -5.88
CA ALA A 129 28.39 40.56 -5.06
C ALA A 129 28.31 41.27 -3.68
N ARG A 130 27.42 42.25 -3.55
CA ARG A 130 27.28 43.04 -2.31
C ARG A 130 26.34 42.38 -1.29
N GLN A 131 25.67 41.28 -1.67
CA GLN A 131 24.73 40.54 -0.80
C GLN A 131 23.70 41.47 -0.11
N THR A 132 23.09 42.36 -0.89
CA THR A 132 22.21 43.43 -0.39
C THR A 132 21.02 42.91 0.39
N VAL A 133 20.41 41.79 -0.07
CA VAL A 133 19.23 41.20 0.62
C VAL A 133 19.64 40.54 1.94
N LEU A 134 20.78 39.84 1.96
CA LEU A 134 21.31 39.22 3.18
C LEU A 134 21.70 40.27 4.23
N SER A 135 22.48 41.28 3.80
CA SER A 135 22.93 42.36 4.67
C SER A 135 21.76 43.13 5.28
N PHE A 136 20.75 43.48 4.48
CA PHE A 136 19.55 44.16 5.00
C PHE A 136 18.74 43.25 5.94
N TRP A 137 18.62 41.95 5.62
CA TRP A 137 17.94 41.01 6.48
C TRP A 137 18.63 40.85 7.84
N GLU A 138 19.95 40.76 7.89
CA GLU A 138 20.75 40.74 9.13
C GLU A 138 20.63 42.04 9.91
N MET A 139 20.81 43.17 9.24
CA MET A 139 20.65 44.49 9.84
C MET A 139 19.29 44.72 10.47
N SER A 140 18.22 44.29 9.77
CA SER A 140 16.85 44.47 10.25
C SER A 140 16.54 43.67 11.54
N ARG A 141 17.41 42.73 11.94
CA ARG A 141 17.31 41.90 13.16
C ARG A 141 18.24 42.36 14.26
N SER A 142 19.21 43.23 13.94
CA SER A 142 20.14 43.74 14.92
C SER A 142 19.47 44.83 15.82
N PRO A 143 19.71 44.84 17.13
CA PRO A 143 19.21 45.89 18.01
C PRO A 143 19.76 47.28 17.63
N LEU A 144 20.92 47.36 17.01
CA LEU A 144 21.53 48.61 16.51
C LEU A 144 20.68 49.29 15.42
N ALA A 145 19.79 48.55 14.75
CA ALA A 145 18.85 49.11 13.76
C ALA A 145 17.85 50.08 14.40
N ALA A 146 17.51 49.88 15.66
CA ALA A 146 16.60 50.78 16.41
C ALA A 146 17.30 52.10 16.82
N GLU A 147 18.58 52.07 17.16
CA GLU A 147 19.35 53.24 17.53
C GLU A 147 19.72 54.11 16.32
N SER A 148 20.03 53.51 15.19
CA SER A 148 20.39 54.24 13.96
C SER A 148 19.20 54.97 13.32
N SER A 149 17.96 54.60 13.64
CA SER A 149 16.76 55.31 13.17
C SER A 149 16.57 56.70 13.80
N GLY A 150 17.26 57.02 14.88
CA GLY A 150 17.24 58.33 15.51
C GLY A 150 18.06 59.38 14.77
N HIS A 151 19.00 59.04 13.90
CA HIS A 151 19.81 59.97 13.12
C HIS A 151 19.29 60.08 11.69
N SER A 152 19.10 61.28 11.16
CA SER A 152 18.53 61.54 9.83
C SER A 152 19.28 60.82 8.70
N LEU A 153 20.60 60.75 8.76
CA LEU A 153 21.44 60.05 7.80
C LEU A 153 21.29 58.53 7.89
N GLY A 154 21.22 57.97 9.11
CA GLY A 154 21.02 56.56 9.34
C GLY A 154 19.66 56.06 8.82
N ALA A 155 18.61 56.82 9.08
CA ALA A 155 17.27 56.54 8.60
C ALA A 155 17.19 56.57 7.06
N TRP A 156 17.89 57.55 6.44
CA TRP A 156 17.93 57.63 4.96
C TRP A 156 18.69 56.44 4.34
N LEU A 157 19.85 56.07 4.87
CA LEU A 157 20.63 54.91 4.41
C LEU A 157 19.84 53.60 4.57
N MET A 158 19.16 53.43 5.69
CA MET A 158 18.28 52.25 5.91
C MET A 158 17.15 52.20 4.89
N GLY A 159 16.52 53.31 4.59
CA GLY A 159 15.45 53.41 3.59
C GLY A 159 15.94 53.06 2.17
N GLU A 160 17.14 53.50 1.81
CA GLU A 160 17.74 53.23 0.51
C GLU A 160 18.14 51.77 0.38
N THR A 161 18.77 51.18 1.41
CA THR A 161 19.11 49.74 1.42
C THR A 161 17.87 48.87 1.44
N GLU A 162 16.79 49.27 2.12
CA GLU A 162 15.49 48.58 2.06
C GLU A 162 14.92 48.56 0.64
N ARG A 163 14.93 49.71 -0.04
CA ARG A 163 14.43 49.79 -1.44
C ARG A 163 15.24 48.90 -2.37
N ALA A 164 16.57 48.92 -2.26
CA ALA A 164 17.47 48.07 -3.03
C ALA A 164 17.24 46.60 -2.74
N ALA A 165 17.19 46.19 -1.47
CA ALA A 165 16.93 44.81 -1.06
C ALA A 165 15.55 44.33 -1.53
N ARG A 166 14.55 45.20 -1.46
CA ARG A 166 13.18 44.89 -1.93
C ARG A 166 13.13 44.69 -3.43
N SER A 167 13.73 45.56 -4.24
CA SER A 167 13.74 45.42 -5.69
C SER A 167 14.41 44.11 -6.13
N ARG A 168 15.53 43.72 -5.46
CA ARG A 168 16.22 42.45 -5.69
C ARG A 168 15.37 41.25 -5.33
N LEU A 169 14.66 41.30 -4.24
CA LEU A 169 13.75 40.22 -3.81
C LEU A 169 12.55 40.09 -4.75
N GLU A 170 12.02 41.23 -5.26
CA GLU A 170 10.95 41.22 -6.28
C GLU A 170 11.43 40.59 -7.60
N GLN A 171 12.63 40.94 -8.06
CA GLN A 171 13.27 40.33 -9.22
C GLN A 171 13.44 38.80 -9.06
N TYR A 172 13.94 38.39 -7.87
CA TYR A 172 14.03 36.96 -7.55
C TYR A 172 12.69 36.28 -7.59
N ALA A 173 11.65 36.90 -7.02
CA ALA A 173 10.29 36.35 -7.02
C ALA A 173 9.69 36.24 -8.44
N GLN A 174 10.07 37.13 -9.37
CA GLN A 174 9.61 37.13 -10.75
C GLN A 174 10.41 36.16 -11.64
N ASN A 175 11.74 36.02 -11.39
CA ASN A 175 12.66 35.26 -12.26
C ASN A 175 12.63 33.74 -12.05
N ASP A 176 11.53 33.19 -11.56
CA ASP A 176 11.36 31.83 -11.07
C ASP A 176 11.09 30.79 -12.18
N ARG A 177 11.55 31.02 -13.42
CA ARG A 177 11.31 30.12 -14.57
C ARG A 177 11.96 28.74 -14.42
N LEU A 178 13.19 28.67 -13.93
CA LEU A 178 13.93 27.40 -13.77
C LEU A 178 13.30 26.46 -12.73
N TRP A 179 12.81 27.03 -11.63
CA TRP A 179 12.12 26.25 -10.60
C TRP A 179 10.78 25.72 -11.08
N ARG A 180 10.06 26.42 -11.92
CA ARG A 180 8.81 25.94 -12.54
C ARG A 180 9.04 24.69 -13.39
N LEU A 181 10.16 24.61 -14.11
CA LEU A 181 10.50 23.48 -14.98
C LEU A 181 10.93 22.23 -14.17
N LEU A 182 11.75 22.41 -13.12
CA LEU A 182 12.20 21.29 -12.27
C LEU A 182 11.05 20.65 -11.48
N LYS A 183 10.13 21.45 -10.96
CA LYS A 183 8.92 20.96 -10.28
C LYS A 183 7.97 20.25 -11.21
N ARG A 184 7.81 20.77 -12.39
CA ARG A 184 6.97 20.14 -13.41
C ARG A 184 7.50 18.76 -13.78
N LYS A 185 8.82 18.57 -13.84
CA LYS A 185 9.46 17.28 -14.15
C LYS A 185 9.21 16.23 -13.05
N SER A 186 9.34 16.55 -11.76
CA SER A 186 9.11 15.58 -10.70
C SER A 186 7.63 15.18 -10.56
N VAL A 187 6.72 16.14 -10.72
CA VAL A 187 5.28 15.86 -10.70
C VAL A 187 4.87 15.03 -11.93
N TRP A 188 5.39 15.39 -13.12
CA TRP A 188 5.14 14.61 -14.33
C TRP A 188 5.75 13.21 -14.25
N GLY A 189 6.94 13.06 -13.65
CA GLY A 189 7.56 11.76 -13.39
C GLY A 189 6.71 10.89 -12.48
N LEU A 190 6.18 11.45 -11.39
CA LEU A 190 5.27 10.74 -10.50
C LEU A 190 3.97 10.36 -11.22
N LEU A 191 3.38 11.27 -11.98
CA LEU A 191 2.15 11.02 -12.72
C LEU A 191 2.35 9.94 -13.78
N LEU A 192 3.46 9.97 -14.52
CA LEU A 192 3.82 8.93 -15.48
C LEU A 192 3.96 7.56 -14.79
N LEU A 193 4.63 7.51 -13.65
CA LEU A 193 4.82 6.29 -12.88
C LEU A 193 3.48 5.73 -12.36
N LEU A 194 2.58 6.59 -11.89
CA LEU A 194 1.22 6.20 -11.49
C LEU A 194 0.40 5.65 -12.66
N VAL A 195 0.46 6.32 -13.82
CA VAL A 195 -0.23 5.85 -15.04
C VAL A 195 0.33 4.50 -15.48
N MET A 196 1.65 4.31 -15.43
CA MET A 196 2.28 3.04 -15.76
C MET A 196 1.85 1.93 -14.79
N CYS A 197 1.81 2.19 -13.47
CA CYS A 197 1.31 1.24 -12.49
C CYS A 197 -0.16 0.91 -12.73
N ALA A 198 -1.00 1.90 -13.01
CA ALA A 198 -2.41 1.69 -13.32
C ALA A 198 -2.61 0.88 -14.62
N ALA A 199 -1.80 1.12 -15.65
CA ALA A 199 -1.83 0.35 -16.89
C ALA A 199 -1.43 -1.10 -16.66
N LEU A 200 -0.36 -1.37 -15.89
CA LEU A 200 0.07 -2.72 -15.53
C LEU A 200 -0.99 -3.44 -14.69
N ALA A 201 -1.60 -2.76 -13.73
CA ALA A 201 -2.67 -3.32 -12.90
C ALA A 201 -3.95 -3.61 -13.71
N SER A 202 -4.27 -2.79 -14.72
CA SER A 202 -5.43 -3.01 -15.59
C SER A 202 -5.21 -4.13 -16.61
N TRP A 203 -3.97 -4.37 -17.01
CA TRP A 203 -3.61 -5.45 -17.95
C TRP A 203 -3.88 -6.83 -17.35
N ASN A 204 -3.58 -7.04 -16.07
CA ASN A 204 -3.84 -8.29 -15.37
C ASN A 204 -4.43 -8.01 -13.98
N ARG A 205 -5.75 -7.82 -13.93
CA ARG A 205 -6.48 -7.45 -12.72
C ARG A 205 -6.39 -8.51 -11.63
N ASP A 206 -6.44 -9.79 -12.00
CA ASP A 206 -6.38 -10.90 -11.04
C ASP A 206 -5.01 -10.93 -10.34
N ALA A 207 -3.92 -10.83 -11.11
CA ALA A 207 -2.58 -10.75 -10.56
C ALA A 207 -2.40 -9.49 -9.69
N ALA A 208 -2.90 -8.34 -10.15
CA ALA A 208 -2.83 -7.10 -9.38
C ALA A 208 -3.59 -7.21 -8.05
N GLY A 209 -4.77 -7.87 -8.03
CA GLY A 209 -5.54 -8.12 -6.82
C GLY A 209 -4.79 -8.99 -5.81
N VAL A 210 -4.20 -10.09 -6.27
CA VAL A 210 -3.37 -10.97 -5.42
C VAL A 210 -2.17 -10.21 -4.85
N LEU A 211 -1.42 -9.48 -5.69
CA LEU A 211 -0.22 -8.75 -5.27
C LEU A 211 -0.56 -7.60 -4.30
N TYR A 212 -1.67 -6.90 -4.55
CA TYR A 212 -2.18 -5.86 -3.65
C TYR A 212 -2.59 -6.44 -2.29
N GLY A 213 -3.34 -7.56 -2.26
CA GLY A 213 -3.70 -8.26 -1.03
C GLY A 213 -2.45 -8.68 -0.25
N ARG A 214 -1.46 -9.31 -0.92
CA ARG A 214 -0.20 -9.75 -0.28
C ARG A 214 0.62 -8.59 0.30
N LEU A 215 0.53 -7.40 -0.29
CA LEU A 215 1.22 -6.20 0.20
C LEU A 215 0.47 -5.52 1.36
N CYS A 216 -0.86 -5.37 1.24
CA CYS A 216 -1.67 -4.59 2.17
C CYS A 216 -2.21 -5.39 3.36
N THR A 217 -2.42 -6.71 3.19
CA THR A 217 -2.86 -7.63 4.25
C THR A 217 -1.83 -8.73 4.48
N PRO A 218 -0.62 -8.40 4.99
CA PRO A 218 0.47 -9.36 5.15
C PRO A 218 0.16 -10.50 6.14
N TRP A 219 -0.80 -10.32 7.03
CA TRP A 219 -1.29 -11.32 7.99
C TRP A 219 -2.24 -12.35 7.38
N GLU A 220 -2.81 -12.07 6.20
CA GLU A 220 -3.64 -13.02 5.49
C GLU A 220 -2.79 -14.02 4.72
N ASP A 221 -3.19 -15.29 4.76
CA ASP A 221 -2.48 -16.37 4.09
C ASP A 221 -2.88 -16.48 2.60
N ILE A 222 -2.63 -15.41 1.85
CA ILE A 222 -2.91 -15.31 0.43
C ILE A 222 -1.88 -16.12 -0.36
N PRO A 223 -2.30 -17.03 -1.27
CA PRO A 223 -1.38 -17.82 -2.09
C PRO A 223 -0.49 -16.91 -2.98
N PRO A 224 0.74 -17.35 -3.28
CA PRO A 224 1.63 -16.61 -4.17
C PRO A 224 1.08 -16.59 -5.61
N LEU A 225 1.41 -15.52 -6.33
CA LEU A 225 1.10 -15.47 -7.76
C LEU A 225 1.89 -16.54 -8.50
N SER A 226 1.19 -17.43 -9.18
CA SER A 226 1.81 -18.52 -9.92
C SER A 226 1.11 -18.77 -11.26
N PRO A 227 1.82 -19.32 -12.26
CA PRO A 227 1.22 -19.70 -13.53
C PRO A 227 0.38 -20.99 -13.43
N TYR A 228 0.38 -21.66 -12.27
CA TYR A 228 -0.35 -22.89 -12.03
C TYR A 228 -1.72 -22.62 -11.42
N ARG A 229 -2.73 -23.35 -11.89
CA ARG A 229 -4.07 -23.38 -11.31
C ARG A 229 -4.32 -24.76 -10.75
N PHE A 230 -4.78 -24.83 -9.51
CA PHE A 230 -5.09 -26.06 -8.81
C PHE A 230 -6.61 -26.22 -8.76
N GLU A 231 -7.12 -27.27 -9.40
CA GLU A 231 -8.54 -27.60 -9.45
C GLU A 231 -8.77 -28.90 -8.69
N LEU A 232 -9.59 -28.86 -7.65
CA LEU A 232 -9.99 -30.06 -6.91
C LEU A 232 -10.83 -30.97 -7.82
N VAL A 233 -10.51 -32.26 -7.81
CA VAL A 233 -11.22 -33.28 -8.57
C VAL A 233 -11.67 -34.35 -7.57
N ASP A 234 -12.98 -34.60 -7.49
CA ASP A 234 -13.60 -35.65 -6.66
C ASP A 234 -13.06 -35.76 -5.23
N SER A 235 -12.73 -34.60 -4.64
CA SER A 235 -12.21 -34.54 -3.26
C SER A 235 -13.35 -34.29 -2.28
N PRO A 236 -13.47 -35.06 -1.19
CA PRO A 236 -14.51 -34.87 -0.20
C PRO A 236 -14.30 -33.59 0.59
N SER A 237 -15.38 -32.86 0.90
CA SER A 237 -15.36 -31.70 1.81
C SER A 237 -15.54 -32.11 3.28
N SER A 238 -16.05 -33.34 3.52
CA SER A 238 -16.22 -33.92 4.85
C SER A 238 -15.93 -35.40 4.84
N VAL A 239 -15.38 -35.93 5.93
CA VAL A 239 -15.01 -37.34 6.11
C VAL A 239 -15.49 -37.82 7.49
N VAL A 240 -15.87 -39.08 7.61
CA VAL A 240 -16.24 -39.66 8.90
C VAL A 240 -14.98 -39.82 9.78
N TYR A 241 -15.15 -39.61 11.08
CA TYR A 241 -14.06 -39.74 12.06
C TYR A 241 -13.34 -41.11 11.93
N GLY A 242 -12.01 -41.04 11.78
CA GLY A 242 -11.16 -42.24 11.66
C GLY A 242 -11.11 -42.85 10.26
N GLU A 243 -11.85 -42.33 9.29
CA GLU A 243 -11.75 -42.76 7.90
C GLU A 243 -10.63 -42.06 7.15
N ASP A 244 -10.26 -42.63 6.00
CA ASP A 244 -9.27 -42.07 5.10
C ASP A 244 -9.94 -41.15 4.07
N ALA A 245 -9.25 -40.09 3.66
CA ALA A 245 -9.67 -39.22 2.58
C ALA A 245 -8.72 -39.30 1.39
N LEU A 246 -9.24 -39.54 0.20
CA LEU A 246 -8.48 -39.41 -1.03
C LEU A 246 -8.60 -37.98 -1.56
N MET A 247 -7.51 -37.23 -1.52
CA MET A 247 -7.47 -35.88 -2.06
C MET A 247 -6.86 -35.91 -3.45
N GLN A 248 -7.58 -35.33 -4.41
CA GLN A 248 -7.19 -35.30 -5.81
C GLN A 248 -7.19 -33.89 -6.37
N VAL A 249 -6.14 -33.55 -7.13
CA VAL A 249 -5.99 -32.22 -7.74
C VAL A 249 -5.49 -32.35 -9.17
N ARG A 250 -6.11 -31.59 -10.06
CA ARG A 250 -5.62 -31.33 -11.40
C ARG A 250 -4.88 -30.02 -11.43
N VAL A 251 -3.65 -30.04 -11.93
CA VAL A 251 -2.85 -28.83 -12.09
C VAL A 251 -2.83 -28.46 -13.57
N THR A 252 -3.30 -27.24 -13.85
CA THR A 252 -3.37 -26.68 -15.21
C THR A 252 -2.49 -25.44 -15.31
N GLY A 253 -2.21 -24.96 -16.52
CA GLY A 253 -1.39 -23.78 -16.78
C GLY A 253 -0.03 -24.14 -17.40
N ALA A 254 1.06 -23.75 -16.75
CA ALA A 254 2.41 -24.02 -17.25
C ALA A 254 2.82 -25.49 -17.08
N PRO A 255 3.81 -26.00 -17.87
CA PRO A 255 4.36 -27.34 -17.66
C PRO A 255 4.94 -27.48 -16.26
N LEU A 256 4.53 -28.52 -15.56
CA LEU A 256 4.94 -28.75 -14.17
C LEU A 256 6.36 -29.33 -14.14
N THR A 257 7.29 -28.59 -13.55
CA THR A 257 8.71 -28.99 -13.42
C THR A 257 9.03 -29.58 -12.05
N SER A 258 8.12 -29.41 -11.08
CA SER A 258 8.31 -29.86 -9.68
C SER A 258 7.17 -30.77 -9.25
N PRO A 259 7.40 -31.73 -8.33
CA PRO A 259 6.35 -32.55 -7.76
C PRO A 259 5.34 -31.69 -7.00
N VAL A 260 4.10 -32.21 -6.88
CA VAL A 260 3.04 -31.57 -6.09
C VAL A 260 3.06 -32.13 -4.68
N GLU A 261 2.88 -31.26 -3.72
CA GLU A 261 2.74 -31.58 -2.29
C GLU A 261 1.32 -31.22 -1.83
N ILE A 262 0.79 -32.01 -0.93
CA ILE A 262 -0.42 -31.68 -0.17
C ILE A 262 0.03 -31.15 1.19
N TRP A 263 -0.39 -29.94 1.50
CA TRP A 263 -0.16 -29.32 2.79
C TRP A 263 -1.40 -29.50 3.65
N VAL A 264 -1.25 -30.16 4.77
CA VAL A 264 -2.32 -30.43 5.73
C VAL A 264 -2.03 -29.60 6.98
N ARG A 265 -3.00 -28.78 7.37
CA ARG A 265 -2.95 -27.97 8.59
C ARG A 265 -4.07 -28.40 9.53
N PRO A 266 -3.82 -29.32 10.48
CA PRO A 266 -4.76 -29.59 11.55
C PRO A 266 -4.93 -28.37 12.46
N ASP A 267 -6.08 -28.17 13.05
CA ASP A 267 -6.29 -27.03 13.96
C ASP A 267 -5.34 -27.11 15.17
N GLY A 268 -4.63 -25.99 15.40
CA GLY A 268 -3.64 -25.89 16.49
C GLY A 268 -2.29 -26.58 16.24
N HIS A 269 -2.08 -27.20 15.09
CA HIS A 269 -0.84 -27.90 14.76
C HIS A 269 -0.08 -27.27 13.58
N PRO A 270 1.25 -27.51 13.48
CA PRO A 270 2.03 -27.04 12.33
C PRO A 270 1.61 -27.73 11.04
N VAL A 271 1.87 -27.06 9.92
CA VAL A 271 1.59 -27.60 8.59
C VAL A 271 2.44 -28.82 8.29
N GLN A 272 1.81 -29.91 7.93
CA GLN A 272 2.46 -31.12 7.43
C GLN A 272 2.50 -31.09 5.91
N LYS A 273 3.64 -31.37 5.30
CA LYS A 273 3.85 -31.39 3.85
C LYS A 273 3.99 -32.85 3.40
N LEU A 274 3.07 -33.31 2.58
CA LEU A 274 3.02 -34.68 2.10
C LEU A 274 3.17 -34.70 0.59
N ALA A 275 4.00 -35.57 0.03
CA ALA A 275 4.13 -35.70 -1.42
C ALA A 275 2.85 -36.30 -2.02
N ALA A 276 2.36 -35.73 -3.12
CA ALA A 276 1.30 -36.31 -3.93
C ALA A 276 1.90 -37.12 -5.08
N PHE A 277 1.17 -38.13 -5.54
CA PHE A 277 1.60 -38.99 -6.62
C PHE A 277 0.73 -38.71 -7.84
N ARG A 278 1.36 -38.67 -9.02
CA ARG A 278 0.67 -38.46 -10.28
C ARG A 278 0.12 -39.79 -10.83
N ASP A 279 -1.15 -39.80 -11.15
CA ASP A 279 -1.82 -40.92 -11.82
C ASP A 279 -1.61 -40.85 -13.35
N GLN A 280 -1.97 -41.92 -14.06
CA GLN A 280 -1.91 -42.03 -15.53
C GLN A 280 -2.80 -40.99 -16.23
N SER A 281 -3.88 -40.56 -15.58
CA SER A 281 -4.78 -39.46 -16.02
C SER A 281 -4.20 -38.06 -15.87
N GLY A 282 -3.00 -37.92 -15.25
CA GLY A 282 -2.38 -36.64 -14.99
C GLY A 282 -2.89 -35.91 -13.72
N ILE A 283 -3.73 -36.60 -12.95
CA ILE A 283 -4.26 -36.11 -11.67
C ILE A 283 -3.24 -36.45 -10.57
N TRP A 284 -3.02 -35.50 -9.66
CA TRP A 284 -2.19 -35.72 -8.48
C TRP A 284 -3.07 -36.14 -7.32
N ALA A 285 -2.76 -37.24 -6.69
CA ALA A 285 -3.55 -37.86 -5.63
C ALA A 285 -2.70 -38.18 -4.39
N ARG A 286 -3.33 -38.07 -3.22
CA ARG A 286 -2.77 -38.53 -1.95
C ARG A 286 -3.90 -39.00 -1.04
N ARG A 287 -3.73 -40.14 -0.42
CA ARG A 287 -4.59 -40.63 0.64
C ARG A 287 -4.11 -40.04 1.97
N LEU A 288 -5.02 -39.41 2.70
CA LEU A 288 -4.83 -38.95 4.08
C LEU A 288 -5.44 -40.03 4.98
N GLU A 289 -4.64 -40.63 5.84
CA GLU A 289 -5.05 -41.77 6.66
C GLU A 289 -5.56 -41.33 8.03
N LYS A 290 -6.59 -41.99 8.54
CA LYS A 290 -7.13 -41.89 9.92
C LYS A 290 -7.35 -40.45 10.37
N LEU A 291 -8.21 -39.70 9.68
CA LEU A 291 -8.52 -38.33 10.03
C LEU A 291 -9.36 -38.28 11.32
N THR A 292 -8.81 -37.70 12.37
CA THR A 292 -9.44 -37.59 13.70
C THR A 292 -9.81 -36.17 14.10
N ALA A 293 -9.27 -35.16 13.39
CA ALA A 293 -9.53 -33.74 13.66
C ALA A 293 -9.78 -32.97 12.37
N PRO A 294 -10.62 -31.91 12.39
CA PRO A 294 -10.78 -31.04 11.24
C PRO A 294 -9.46 -30.42 10.83
N CYS A 295 -9.25 -30.29 9.54
CA CYS A 295 -8.02 -29.74 9.01
C CYS A 295 -8.30 -28.89 7.77
N ARG A 296 -7.32 -28.04 7.43
CA ARG A 296 -7.31 -27.32 6.16
C ARG A 296 -6.26 -27.91 5.24
N ILE A 297 -6.61 -28.04 3.98
CA ILE A 297 -5.75 -28.66 2.97
C ILE A 297 -5.43 -27.64 1.89
N ALA A 298 -4.16 -27.60 1.47
CA ALA A 298 -3.74 -26.82 0.32
C ALA A 298 -2.83 -27.69 -0.55
N PHE A 299 -2.83 -27.43 -1.85
CA PHE A 299 -1.92 -28.05 -2.81
C PHE A 299 -0.83 -27.06 -3.16
N ALA A 300 0.40 -27.52 -3.18
CA ALA A 300 1.55 -26.68 -3.50
C ALA A 300 2.53 -27.42 -4.40
N THR A 301 3.34 -26.69 -5.15
CA THR A 301 4.53 -27.25 -5.78
C THR A 301 5.63 -27.40 -4.75
N ALA A 302 6.53 -28.38 -4.92
CA ALA A 302 7.67 -28.55 -4.03
C ALA A 302 8.46 -27.25 -3.89
N GLY A 303 8.72 -26.87 -2.64
CA GLY A 303 9.31 -25.58 -2.30
C GLY A 303 8.32 -24.41 -2.16
N GLY A 304 7.01 -24.63 -2.32
CA GLY A 304 5.97 -23.65 -2.01
C GLY A 304 5.88 -22.45 -2.97
N LYS A 305 6.54 -22.50 -4.13
CA LYS A 305 6.53 -21.42 -5.12
C LYS A 305 5.15 -21.16 -5.71
N ALA A 306 4.30 -22.19 -5.74
CA ALA A 306 2.90 -22.10 -6.11
C ALA A 306 2.09 -22.85 -5.07
N ARG A 307 0.96 -22.29 -4.67
CA ARG A 307 0.05 -22.92 -3.71
C ARG A 307 -1.39 -22.54 -4.05
N SER A 308 -2.32 -23.49 -3.79
CA SER A 308 -3.75 -23.20 -3.83
C SER A 308 -4.20 -22.40 -2.62
N GLU A 309 -5.44 -21.98 -2.61
CA GLU A 309 -6.15 -21.60 -1.40
C GLU A 309 -6.27 -22.79 -0.44
N TRP A 310 -6.60 -22.48 0.83
CA TRP A 310 -6.88 -23.51 1.82
C TRP A 310 -8.31 -23.98 1.72
N PHE A 311 -8.49 -25.27 1.53
CA PHE A 311 -9.79 -25.94 1.52
C PHE A 311 -10.05 -26.54 2.89
N PRO A 312 -11.20 -26.27 3.52
CA PRO A 312 -11.58 -26.91 4.77
C PRO A 312 -11.97 -28.36 4.51
N LEU A 313 -11.48 -29.27 5.35
CA LEU A 313 -11.92 -30.67 5.41
C LEU A 313 -12.55 -30.88 6.80
N GLU A 314 -13.84 -31.05 6.80
CA GLU A 314 -14.62 -31.23 8.04
C GLU A 314 -14.67 -32.71 8.44
N ILE A 315 -14.68 -32.96 9.73
CA ILE A 315 -14.87 -34.32 10.28
C ILE A 315 -16.30 -34.49 10.74
N ASN A 316 -16.95 -35.48 10.14
CA ASN A 316 -18.27 -35.88 10.57
C ASN A 316 -18.15 -36.87 11.73
N TYR A 317 -18.57 -36.44 12.90
CA TYR A 317 -18.51 -37.23 14.15
C TYR A 317 -19.68 -38.20 14.32
N GLN A 318 -20.41 -38.55 13.26
CA GLN A 318 -21.43 -39.59 13.34
C GLN A 318 -20.80 -40.91 13.71
N PRO A 319 -21.31 -41.58 14.74
CA PRO A 319 -20.85 -42.94 15.08
C PRO A 319 -21.22 -43.90 13.97
N LYS A 320 -20.26 -44.75 13.58
CA LYS A 320 -20.45 -45.81 12.58
C LYS A 320 -20.02 -47.12 13.21
N VAL A 321 -20.79 -48.15 12.97
CA VAL A 321 -20.40 -49.50 13.39
C VAL A 321 -19.21 -49.93 12.54
N ALA A 322 -18.07 -50.12 13.19
CA ALA A 322 -16.83 -50.51 12.53
C ALA A 322 -16.71 -52.03 12.38
N GLY A 323 -17.33 -52.77 13.24
CA GLY A 323 -17.36 -54.21 13.24
C GLY A 323 -18.27 -54.77 14.34
N GLY A 324 -18.39 -56.02 14.46
CA GLY A 324 -19.08 -56.70 15.52
C GLY A 324 -19.17 -58.20 15.39
N SER A 325 -19.55 -58.82 16.45
CA SER A 325 -19.81 -60.25 16.52
C SER A 325 -21.11 -60.54 17.27
N VAL A 326 -21.67 -61.70 17.08
CA VAL A 326 -22.83 -62.23 17.77
C VAL A 326 -22.42 -63.53 18.44
N ILE A 327 -22.53 -63.58 19.74
CA ILE A 327 -22.35 -64.82 20.52
C ILE A 327 -23.69 -65.45 20.70
N VAL A 328 -23.88 -66.64 20.08
CA VAL A 328 -25.09 -67.43 20.20
C VAL A 328 -24.88 -68.47 21.29
N SER A 329 -25.67 -68.40 22.33
CA SER A 329 -25.68 -69.39 23.43
C SER A 329 -26.94 -70.23 23.32
N PRO A 330 -26.79 -71.52 22.96
CA PRO A 330 -27.89 -72.46 22.90
C PRO A 330 -28.50 -72.67 24.30
N PRO A 331 -29.78 -73.13 24.42
CA PRO A 331 -30.37 -73.47 25.68
C PRO A 331 -29.60 -74.57 26.42
N GLU A 332 -29.54 -74.50 27.75
CA GLU A 332 -28.80 -75.46 28.59
C GLU A 332 -29.10 -76.93 28.34
N TYR A 333 -30.35 -77.27 27.95
CA TYR A 333 -30.74 -78.64 27.66
C TYR A 333 -30.02 -79.22 26.46
N THR A 334 -29.45 -78.42 25.58
CA THR A 334 -28.75 -78.91 24.36
C THR A 334 -27.32 -79.34 24.65
N GLY A 335 -26.71 -78.93 25.73
CA GLY A 335 -25.34 -79.23 26.06
C GLY A 335 -24.26 -78.60 25.11
N LEU A 336 -24.66 -77.72 24.16
CA LEU A 336 -23.79 -77.16 23.17
C LEU A 336 -23.07 -75.90 23.71
N PRO A 337 -21.78 -75.68 23.41
CA PRO A 337 -21.07 -74.48 23.83
C PRO A 337 -21.55 -73.23 23.05
N PRO A 338 -21.37 -72.01 23.62
CA PRO A 338 -21.60 -70.78 22.86
C PRO A 338 -20.69 -70.68 21.64
N VAL A 339 -21.23 -70.16 20.53
CA VAL A 339 -20.48 -69.96 19.26
C VAL A 339 -20.54 -68.48 18.89
N GLU A 340 -19.37 -67.93 18.55
CA GLU A 340 -19.26 -66.56 18.08
C GLU A 340 -19.30 -66.49 16.54
N TYR A 341 -20.14 -65.63 15.97
CA TYR A 341 -20.27 -65.35 14.56
C TYR A 341 -19.92 -63.91 14.28
N PRO A 342 -19.08 -63.60 13.24
CA PRO A 342 -18.84 -62.22 12.83
C PRO A 342 -20.10 -61.63 12.19
N LEU A 343 -20.40 -60.35 12.48
CA LEU A 343 -21.47 -59.58 11.86
C LEU A 343 -21.06 -59.10 10.46
N ASN A 344 -21.02 -60.02 9.50
CA ASN A 344 -20.60 -59.79 8.10
C ASN A 344 -21.74 -59.95 7.08
N GLY A 345 -23.00 -59.88 7.54
CA GLY A 345 -24.20 -60.08 6.69
C GLY A 345 -24.59 -61.52 6.48
N GLN A 346 -23.99 -62.49 7.19
CA GLN A 346 -24.42 -63.89 7.19
C GLN A 346 -25.60 -64.08 8.14
N ASP A 347 -26.52 -64.98 7.71
CA ASP A 347 -27.66 -65.37 8.56
C ASP A 347 -27.12 -66.18 9.74
N VAL A 348 -27.52 -65.76 10.94
CA VAL A 348 -27.18 -66.47 12.18
C VAL A 348 -28.44 -67.19 12.66
N THR A 349 -28.38 -68.54 12.71
CA THR A 349 -29.49 -69.36 13.17
C THR A 349 -29.37 -69.61 14.67
N VAL A 350 -30.39 -69.28 15.41
CA VAL A 350 -30.48 -69.48 16.86
C VAL A 350 -31.52 -70.55 17.13
N ILE A 351 -31.20 -71.53 18.03
CA ILE A 351 -32.14 -72.57 18.46
C ILE A 351 -33.18 -71.88 19.37
N ASP A 352 -34.43 -72.22 19.22
CA ASP A 352 -35.54 -71.72 20.03
C ASP A 352 -35.25 -71.87 21.53
N GLY A 353 -35.37 -70.80 22.27
CA GLY A 353 -35.00 -70.68 23.69
C GLY A 353 -33.51 -70.35 23.94
N GLY A 354 -32.70 -70.21 22.91
CA GLY A 354 -31.34 -69.71 23.02
C GLY A 354 -31.25 -68.18 23.17
N THR A 355 -30.08 -67.66 23.54
CA THR A 355 -29.80 -66.23 23.63
C THR A 355 -28.74 -65.82 22.63
N ALA A 356 -28.84 -64.59 22.12
CA ALA A 356 -27.86 -64.01 21.21
C ALA A 356 -27.36 -62.67 21.77
N ASP A 357 -26.08 -62.60 22.11
CA ASP A 357 -25.41 -61.41 22.60
C ASP A 357 -24.67 -60.68 21.47
N PHE A 358 -25.05 -59.46 21.17
CA PHE A 358 -24.45 -58.63 20.14
C PHE A 358 -23.32 -57.78 20.71
N ILE A 359 -22.13 -57.99 20.22
CA ILE A 359 -20.96 -57.14 20.48
C ILE A 359 -20.76 -56.27 19.26
N LEU A 360 -20.97 -54.95 19.44
CA LEU A 360 -20.80 -53.96 18.36
C LEU A 360 -19.59 -53.11 18.65
N GLU A 361 -18.70 -52.98 17.69
CA GLU A 361 -17.57 -52.06 17.73
C GLU A 361 -17.92 -50.79 16.99
N SER A 362 -17.70 -49.66 17.61
CA SER A 362 -17.90 -48.35 17.00
C SER A 362 -16.57 -47.64 16.76
N ASN A 363 -16.52 -46.86 15.69
CA ASN A 363 -15.34 -46.04 15.35
C ASN A 363 -15.00 -44.95 16.40
N ARG A 364 -15.87 -44.74 17.43
CA ARG A 364 -15.68 -43.81 18.53
C ARG A 364 -16.45 -44.26 19.77
N PRO A 365 -16.09 -43.77 20.98
CA PRO A 365 -16.83 -44.01 22.19
C PRO A 365 -18.28 -43.55 22.04
N LEU A 366 -19.24 -44.43 22.39
CA LEU A 366 -20.66 -44.12 22.36
C LEU A 366 -21.14 -43.86 23.80
N MET A 367 -22.00 -42.86 23.96
CA MET A 367 -22.68 -42.62 25.25
C MET A 367 -23.92 -43.57 25.43
N SER A 368 -24.56 -43.93 24.33
CA SER A 368 -25.71 -44.85 24.31
C SER A 368 -25.89 -45.41 22.92
N GLY A 369 -26.49 -46.58 22.82
CA GLY A 369 -26.89 -47.21 21.54
C GLY A 369 -28.25 -47.87 21.71
N LYS A 370 -29.04 -47.94 20.60
CA LYS A 370 -30.30 -48.68 20.55
C LYS A 370 -30.25 -49.59 19.32
N ALA A 371 -30.43 -50.90 19.54
CA ALA A 371 -30.65 -51.85 18.47
C ALA A 371 -32.17 -52.01 18.25
N VAL A 372 -32.59 -51.94 17.00
CA VAL A 372 -33.98 -52.17 16.60
C VAL A 372 -33.98 -53.38 15.67
N PHE A 373 -34.69 -54.42 16.07
CA PHE A 373 -34.86 -55.62 15.23
C PHE A 373 -36.22 -55.49 14.56
N THR A 374 -36.29 -55.70 13.26
CA THR A 374 -37.49 -55.64 12.42
C THR A 374 -37.80 -57.04 11.87
#